data_1512b1ef842abb1b256ff9f7035b99d6
#
_entry.id   1512b1ef842abb1b256ff9f7035b99d6
#
_cell.length_a   1.000
_cell.length_b   1.000
_cell.length_c   1.000
_cell.angle_alpha   90.00
_cell.angle_beta   90.00
_cell.angle_gamma   90.00
#
_symmetry.space_group_name_H-M   'P 1'
#
loop_
_entity.id
_entity.type
_entity.pdbx_description
1 polymer ?
#
loop_
_entity_poly.entity_id
_entity_poly.type
_entity_poly.pdbx_seq_one_letter_code
_entity_poly.pdbx_strand_id
1 'polypeptide(L)'
;MPTPEPEKPANPTLHAVIRKVFAAAEKGFSLDVDFTAAAGFTVIFGPSGSGKTTLLDCVSGLTTPQAGRIAIAGRVLFDASNQTNVPVAKRSVGYVFQDLALFPHLTVEQNAQYGLAQLPRPQRRERVAALLRDFRIDHLSRRRPTEVSGGERQRVALARVLVTDPCALLLDEPLAALDAATKSKIIDDLRRWNEAHRIPILYVTHSREEVIALGERVLVMENGRIIAQGTPHQVLSAPLQETVAQLAGFENIFDATVWLTHEDRGTLTCRLPTGQPSGFVLLETPLIRAEPGSRVRVGIRAGDILLATVKPEGLSARNVIAGQLVSLERRDMMISARVNCGVEMEVHLTLASRDALQLTPGREVWLVIKTYSCHLMQR
;
A
#
# COMPACT_ATOMS: atom_id res chain seq x y z
N MET A 1 47.65 -7.58 -4.38
CA MET A 1 46.90 -6.33 -4.51
C MET A 1 45.42 -6.71 -4.38
N PRO A 2 44.65 -6.14 -3.46
CA PRO A 2 43.22 -6.40 -3.43
C PRO A 2 42.59 -5.81 -4.68
N THR A 3 41.78 -6.60 -5.37
CA THR A 3 40.90 -6.15 -6.46
C THR A 3 40.03 -5.01 -5.95
N PRO A 4 39.95 -3.86 -6.63
CA PRO A 4 39.08 -2.77 -6.20
C PRO A 4 37.63 -3.28 -6.19
N GLU A 5 36.95 -3.09 -5.07
CA GLU A 5 35.48 -3.25 -5.02
C GLU A 5 34.87 -2.34 -6.11
N PRO A 6 33.92 -2.84 -6.90
CA PRO A 6 33.26 -2.00 -7.89
C PRO A 6 32.54 -0.84 -7.17
N GLU A 7 32.89 0.39 -7.52
CA GLU A 7 32.22 1.59 -7.04
C GLU A 7 30.69 1.43 -7.23
N LYS A 8 29.93 1.56 -6.14
CA LYS A 8 28.46 1.55 -6.22
C LYS A 8 28.03 2.73 -7.11
N PRO A 9 27.21 2.52 -8.13
CA PRO A 9 26.72 3.60 -8.97
C PRO A 9 25.99 4.65 -8.13
N ALA A 10 26.17 5.93 -8.45
CA ALA A 10 25.68 7.07 -7.66
C ALA A 10 24.16 7.05 -7.38
N ASN A 11 23.36 6.36 -8.21
CA ASN A 11 21.92 6.13 -8.03
C ASN A 11 21.55 4.75 -8.60
N PRO A 12 21.61 3.66 -7.82
CA PRO A 12 21.20 2.35 -8.28
C PRO A 12 19.68 2.35 -8.57
N THR A 13 19.33 1.89 -9.77
CA THR A 13 17.93 1.73 -10.20
C THR A 13 17.65 0.26 -10.48
N LEU A 14 16.45 -0.17 -10.14
CA LEU A 14 15.90 -1.44 -10.57
C LEU A 14 14.94 -1.17 -11.73
N HIS A 15 15.16 -1.82 -12.87
CA HIS A 15 14.25 -1.81 -14.01
C HIS A 15 13.76 -3.22 -14.26
N ALA A 16 12.43 -3.41 -14.35
CA ALA A 16 11.84 -4.72 -14.53
C ALA A 16 10.69 -4.67 -15.54
N VAL A 17 10.86 -5.38 -16.64
CA VAL A 17 9.81 -5.76 -17.59
C VAL A 17 9.58 -7.25 -17.41
N ILE A 18 8.39 -7.65 -16.96
CA ILE A 18 8.09 -9.04 -16.58
C ILE A 18 6.78 -9.48 -17.21
N ARG A 19 6.85 -10.59 -17.94
CA ARG A 19 5.67 -11.32 -18.41
C ARG A 19 5.72 -12.75 -17.93
N LYS A 20 4.66 -13.16 -17.23
CA LYS A 20 4.52 -14.52 -16.69
C LYS A 20 3.06 -14.95 -16.73
N VAL A 21 2.80 -16.12 -17.32
CA VAL A 21 1.47 -16.73 -17.37
C VAL A 21 1.48 -17.99 -16.50
N PHE A 22 0.46 -18.16 -15.69
CA PHE A 22 0.23 -19.33 -14.85
C PHE A 22 -0.96 -20.12 -15.41
N ALA A 23 -0.69 -21.21 -16.09
CA ALA A 23 -1.71 -22.01 -16.80
C ALA A 23 -2.63 -22.81 -15.86
N ALA A 24 -2.23 -23.04 -14.61
CA ALA A 24 -2.94 -23.92 -13.67
C ALA A 24 -4.07 -23.24 -12.87
N ALA A 25 -4.31 -21.93 -13.01
CA ALA A 25 -5.41 -21.26 -12.34
C ALA A 25 -6.69 -21.38 -13.19
N GLU A 26 -7.84 -21.70 -12.58
CA GLU A 26 -9.14 -21.84 -13.27
C GLU A 26 -9.55 -20.61 -14.11
N LYS A 27 -8.92 -19.47 -13.92
CA LYS A 27 -9.10 -18.21 -14.67
C LYS A 27 -7.82 -17.68 -15.33
N GLY A 28 -6.72 -18.48 -15.40
CA GLY A 28 -5.48 -18.05 -16.05
C GLY A 28 -4.93 -16.73 -15.50
N PHE A 29 -4.12 -16.75 -14.43
CA PHE A 29 -3.45 -15.54 -13.94
C PHE A 29 -2.24 -15.20 -14.81
N SER A 30 -2.09 -13.94 -15.19
CA SER A 30 -0.90 -13.45 -15.90
C SER A 30 -0.35 -12.19 -15.25
N LEU A 31 0.96 -12.15 -15.06
CA LEU A 31 1.70 -10.95 -14.65
C LEU A 31 2.26 -10.28 -15.91
N ASP A 32 1.93 -9.02 -16.14
CA ASP A 32 2.45 -8.18 -17.24
C ASP A 32 2.72 -6.78 -16.70
N VAL A 33 3.98 -6.50 -16.36
CA VAL A 33 4.39 -5.27 -15.68
C VAL A 33 5.66 -4.69 -16.29
N ASP A 34 5.73 -3.37 -16.32
CA ASP A 34 6.90 -2.58 -16.70
C ASP A 34 7.04 -1.42 -15.71
N PHE A 35 8.15 -1.38 -14.98
CA PHE A 35 8.41 -0.32 -14.02
C PHE A 35 9.89 -0.10 -13.74
N THR A 36 10.18 1.08 -13.19
CA THR A 36 11.49 1.45 -12.68
C THR A 36 11.37 1.88 -11.22
N ALA A 37 12.24 1.36 -10.36
CA ALA A 37 12.37 1.77 -8.97
C ALA A 37 13.77 2.38 -8.76
N ALA A 38 13.81 3.65 -8.35
CA ALA A 38 15.04 4.31 -7.94
C ALA A 38 15.49 3.84 -6.56
N ALA A 39 16.67 4.28 -6.12
CA ALA A 39 17.08 4.15 -4.72
C ALA A 39 16.02 4.82 -3.84
N GLY A 40 15.63 4.18 -2.72
CA GLY A 40 14.51 4.59 -1.88
C GLY A 40 13.34 3.61 -1.93
N PHE A 41 12.20 4.03 -1.39
CA PHE A 41 11.03 3.16 -1.23
C PHE A 41 10.08 3.28 -2.43
N THR A 42 9.94 2.17 -3.15
CA THR A 42 8.86 1.98 -4.11
C THR A 42 7.85 1.01 -3.51
N VAL A 43 6.68 1.52 -3.13
CA VAL A 43 5.61 0.72 -2.54
C VAL A 43 4.77 0.06 -3.62
N ILE A 44 4.60 -1.25 -3.53
CA ILE A 44 3.70 -2.03 -4.38
C ILE A 44 2.41 -2.26 -3.58
N PHE A 45 1.34 -1.62 -4.03
CA PHE A 45 0.05 -1.56 -3.34
C PHE A 45 -1.04 -2.22 -4.19
N GLY A 46 -1.99 -2.91 -3.57
CA GLY A 46 -3.06 -3.58 -4.31
C GLY A 46 -3.78 -4.65 -3.49
N PRO A 47 -4.94 -5.13 -3.97
CA PRO A 47 -5.70 -6.16 -3.29
C PRO A 47 -4.93 -7.49 -3.21
N SER A 48 -5.38 -8.38 -2.32
CA SER A 48 -4.86 -9.75 -2.26
C SER A 48 -5.07 -10.46 -3.60
N GLY A 49 -4.08 -11.26 -4.03
CA GLY A 49 -4.13 -11.94 -5.31
C GLY A 49 -3.80 -11.08 -6.54
N SER A 50 -3.46 -9.80 -6.40
CA SER A 50 -3.09 -8.93 -7.54
C SER A 50 -1.74 -9.26 -8.19
N GLY A 51 -0.93 -10.16 -7.58
CA GLY A 51 0.36 -10.61 -8.12
C GLY A 51 1.60 -9.94 -7.52
N LYS A 52 1.48 -9.23 -6.39
CA LYS A 52 2.58 -8.52 -5.73
C LYS A 52 3.74 -9.44 -5.33
N THR A 53 3.44 -10.52 -4.61
CA THR A 53 4.42 -11.55 -4.24
C THR A 53 5.05 -12.19 -5.48
N THR A 54 4.25 -12.51 -6.50
CA THR A 54 4.75 -13.06 -7.78
C THR A 54 5.74 -12.11 -8.47
N LEU A 55 5.50 -10.81 -8.40
CA LEU A 55 6.43 -9.79 -8.90
C LEU A 55 7.75 -9.85 -8.14
N LEU A 56 7.72 -9.87 -6.80
CA LEU A 56 8.93 -9.99 -5.96
C LEU A 56 9.67 -11.31 -6.26
N ASP A 57 8.95 -12.42 -6.43
CA ASP A 57 9.53 -13.72 -6.77
C ASP A 57 10.24 -13.71 -8.14
N CYS A 58 9.68 -13.00 -9.11
CA CYS A 58 10.33 -12.82 -10.41
C CYS A 58 11.63 -11.97 -10.28
N VAL A 59 11.60 -10.90 -9.51
CA VAL A 59 12.78 -10.04 -9.28
C VAL A 59 13.87 -10.79 -8.53
N SER A 60 13.51 -11.54 -7.49
CA SER A 60 14.46 -12.35 -6.71
C SER A 60 15.02 -13.56 -7.49
N GLY A 61 14.27 -14.04 -8.48
CA GLY A 61 14.60 -15.24 -9.29
C GLY A 61 14.04 -16.55 -8.73
N LEU A 62 13.19 -16.49 -7.72
CA LEU A 62 12.44 -17.65 -7.21
C LEU A 62 11.43 -18.15 -8.27
N THR A 63 10.90 -17.23 -9.06
CA THR A 63 10.08 -17.54 -10.23
C THR A 63 10.72 -16.99 -11.49
N THR A 64 10.87 -17.82 -12.53
CA THR A 64 11.43 -17.38 -13.81
C THR A 64 10.33 -16.81 -14.70
N PRO A 65 10.43 -15.54 -15.16
CA PRO A 65 9.53 -14.99 -16.18
C PRO A 65 9.61 -15.74 -17.50
N GLN A 66 8.56 -15.66 -18.31
CA GLN A 66 8.56 -16.22 -19.68
C GLN A 66 9.13 -15.24 -20.70
N ALA A 67 8.96 -13.93 -20.45
CA ALA A 67 9.51 -12.89 -21.29
C ALA A 67 9.83 -11.64 -20.46
N GLY A 68 10.65 -10.75 -21.02
CA GLY A 68 11.03 -9.50 -20.43
C GLY A 68 12.48 -9.44 -19.98
N ARG A 69 12.79 -8.44 -19.14
CA ARG A 69 14.14 -8.15 -18.66
C ARG A 69 14.10 -7.59 -17.26
N ILE A 70 15.05 -8.01 -16.42
CA ILE A 70 15.24 -7.48 -15.05
C ILE A 70 16.70 -7.06 -14.90
N ALA A 71 16.93 -5.81 -14.51
CA ALA A 71 18.26 -5.27 -14.26
C ALA A 71 18.28 -4.43 -12.97
N ILE A 72 19.36 -4.51 -12.21
CA ILE A 72 19.59 -3.72 -10.98
C ILE A 72 20.97 -3.07 -11.09
N ALA A 73 21.05 -1.75 -10.91
CA ALA A 73 22.27 -0.98 -10.99
C ALA A 73 23.07 -1.26 -12.30
N GLY A 74 22.37 -1.39 -13.42
CA GLY A 74 22.94 -1.70 -14.73
C GLY A 74 23.26 -3.19 -14.96
N ARG A 75 23.29 -4.03 -13.92
CA ARG A 75 23.54 -5.47 -14.04
C ARG A 75 22.25 -6.19 -14.44
N VAL A 76 22.29 -6.91 -15.56
CA VAL A 76 21.17 -7.75 -16.03
C VAL A 76 21.12 -9.04 -15.20
N LEU A 77 19.97 -9.28 -14.57
CA LEU A 77 19.69 -10.48 -13.76
C LEU A 77 18.87 -11.51 -14.53
N PHE A 78 17.98 -11.02 -15.38
CA PHE A 78 17.17 -11.84 -16.29
C PHE A 78 16.98 -11.10 -17.61
N ASP A 79 17.09 -11.83 -18.72
CA ASP A 79 16.81 -11.34 -20.07
C ASP A 79 16.39 -12.53 -20.94
N ALA A 80 15.12 -12.59 -21.30
CA ALA A 80 14.57 -13.69 -22.11
C ALA A 80 15.16 -13.72 -23.51
N SER A 81 15.49 -12.55 -24.09
CA SER A 81 16.03 -12.44 -25.46
C SER A 81 17.45 -12.98 -25.55
N ASN A 82 18.26 -12.76 -24.50
CA ASN A 82 19.65 -13.16 -24.42
C ASN A 82 19.86 -14.44 -23.59
N GLN A 83 18.78 -15.15 -23.23
CA GLN A 83 18.82 -16.36 -22.41
C GLN A 83 19.59 -16.19 -21.08
N THR A 84 19.61 -14.97 -20.56
CA THR A 84 20.27 -14.66 -19.28
C THR A 84 19.33 -14.94 -18.13
N ASN A 85 19.73 -15.80 -17.19
CA ASN A 85 19.01 -16.02 -15.94
C ASN A 85 20.01 -16.25 -14.79
N VAL A 86 20.33 -15.19 -14.06
CA VAL A 86 21.27 -15.26 -12.93
C VAL A 86 20.61 -16.06 -11.80
N PRO A 87 21.27 -17.11 -11.26
CA PRO A 87 20.75 -17.87 -10.13
C PRO A 87 20.49 -16.98 -8.90
N VAL A 88 19.45 -17.30 -8.11
CA VAL A 88 19.02 -16.54 -6.92
C VAL A 88 20.20 -16.14 -6.03
N ALA A 89 21.04 -17.11 -5.64
CA ALA A 89 22.18 -16.89 -4.77
C ALA A 89 23.23 -15.88 -5.29
N LYS A 90 23.23 -15.62 -6.60
CA LYS A 90 24.16 -14.70 -7.28
C LYS A 90 23.53 -13.35 -7.63
N ARG A 91 22.23 -13.14 -7.34
CA ARG A 91 21.53 -11.88 -7.64
C ARG A 91 21.90 -10.76 -6.66
N SER A 92 22.37 -11.09 -5.46
CA SER A 92 22.64 -10.14 -4.36
C SER A 92 21.41 -9.29 -4.00
N VAL A 93 20.22 -9.89 -4.08
CA VAL A 93 18.93 -9.27 -3.73
C VAL A 93 18.52 -9.79 -2.36
N GLY A 94 18.21 -8.88 -1.45
CA GLY A 94 17.66 -9.23 -0.14
C GLY A 94 16.16 -9.45 -0.22
N TYR A 95 15.64 -10.52 0.41
CA TYR A 95 14.22 -10.80 0.45
C TYR A 95 13.77 -11.11 1.89
N VAL A 96 12.80 -10.34 2.38
CA VAL A 96 12.09 -10.62 3.63
C VAL A 96 10.70 -11.10 3.27
N PHE A 97 10.43 -12.37 3.57
CA PHE A 97 9.15 -13.02 3.33
C PHE A 97 8.12 -12.63 4.38
N GLN A 98 6.84 -12.78 4.06
CA GLN A 98 5.72 -12.48 4.96
C GLN A 98 5.78 -13.29 6.26
N ASP A 99 6.21 -14.55 6.20
CA ASP A 99 6.38 -15.44 7.36
C ASP A 99 7.73 -15.28 8.06
N LEU A 100 8.56 -14.29 7.64
CA LEU A 100 9.91 -13.99 8.09
C LEU A 100 10.93 -15.11 7.85
N ALA A 101 10.53 -16.35 7.66
CA ALA A 101 11.36 -17.53 7.41
C ALA A 101 12.59 -17.63 8.32
N LEU A 102 12.48 -17.24 9.61
CA LEU A 102 13.59 -17.35 10.59
C LEU A 102 13.85 -18.81 10.94
N PHE A 103 15.12 -19.15 11.12
CA PHE A 103 15.53 -20.47 11.57
C PHE A 103 15.25 -20.63 13.07
N PRO A 104 14.27 -21.44 13.50
CA PRO A 104 13.82 -21.48 14.90
C PRO A 104 14.85 -22.12 15.85
N HIS A 105 15.76 -22.93 15.33
CA HIS A 105 16.82 -23.61 16.07
C HIS A 105 18.09 -22.75 16.23
N LEU A 106 18.21 -21.64 15.51
CA LEU A 106 19.33 -20.70 15.57
C LEU A 106 19.00 -19.52 16.48
N THR A 107 20.03 -18.96 17.14
CA THR A 107 19.88 -17.70 17.90
C THR A 107 19.70 -16.50 16.96
N VAL A 108 19.36 -15.34 17.51
CA VAL A 108 19.28 -14.05 16.78
C VAL A 108 20.61 -13.77 16.06
N GLU A 109 21.74 -13.86 16.75
CA GLU A 109 23.06 -13.67 16.17
C GLU A 109 23.33 -14.68 15.06
N GLN A 110 23.00 -15.95 15.25
CA GLN A 110 23.20 -17.01 14.25
C GLN A 110 22.29 -16.83 13.04
N ASN A 111 21.03 -16.41 13.23
CA ASN A 111 20.16 -16.04 12.12
C ASN A 111 20.77 -14.90 11.29
N ALA A 112 21.22 -13.81 11.92
CA ALA A 112 21.85 -12.69 11.23
C ALA A 112 23.15 -13.10 10.51
N GLN A 113 23.95 -14.00 11.08
CA GLN A 113 25.20 -14.47 10.48
C GLN A 113 25.03 -15.38 9.26
N TYR A 114 23.85 -15.96 9.07
CA TYR A 114 23.64 -17.06 8.13
C TYR A 114 24.09 -16.74 6.70
N GLY A 115 23.78 -15.54 6.22
CA GLY A 115 24.16 -15.08 4.88
C GLY A 115 25.66 -14.76 4.70
N LEU A 116 26.45 -14.78 5.78
CA LEU A 116 27.86 -14.37 5.76
C LEU A 116 28.85 -15.55 5.85
N ALA A 117 28.45 -16.75 5.47
CA ALA A 117 29.27 -17.96 5.63
C ALA A 117 30.67 -17.84 4.98
N GLN A 118 30.81 -17.03 3.93
CA GLN A 118 32.07 -16.84 3.19
C GLN A 118 33.04 -15.82 3.85
N LEU A 119 32.60 -15.02 4.82
CA LEU A 119 33.44 -14.06 5.50
C LEU A 119 34.23 -14.70 6.66
N PRO A 120 35.47 -14.22 6.95
CA PRO A 120 36.19 -14.60 8.14
C PRO A 120 35.42 -14.32 9.43
N ARG A 121 35.53 -15.22 10.44
CA ARG A 121 34.79 -15.12 11.70
C ARG A 121 34.85 -13.74 12.39
N PRO A 122 35.99 -13.05 12.50
CA PRO A 122 36.05 -11.74 13.15
C PRO A 122 35.22 -10.68 12.42
N GLN A 123 35.36 -10.56 11.09
CA GLN A 123 34.62 -9.60 10.26
C GLN A 123 33.10 -9.87 10.29
N ARG A 124 32.72 -11.16 10.28
CA ARG A 124 31.32 -11.58 10.39
C ARG A 124 30.71 -11.10 11.71
N ARG A 125 31.42 -11.32 12.83
CA ARG A 125 30.93 -10.91 14.16
C ARG A 125 30.79 -9.39 14.28
N GLU A 126 31.77 -8.65 13.82
CA GLU A 126 31.77 -7.19 13.85
C GLU A 126 30.57 -6.64 13.06
N ARG A 127 30.39 -7.11 11.82
CA ARG A 127 29.30 -6.68 10.94
C ARG A 127 27.91 -7.01 11.51
N VAL A 128 27.73 -8.22 12.04
CA VAL A 128 26.49 -8.62 12.70
C VAL A 128 26.24 -7.78 13.95
N ALA A 129 27.23 -7.59 14.81
CA ALA A 129 27.10 -6.81 16.03
C ALA A 129 26.73 -5.34 15.75
N ALA A 130 27.30 -4.74 14.69
CA ALA A 130 26.95 -3.39 14.25
C ALA A 130 25.46 -3.33 13.85
N LEU A 131 25.02 -4.24 12.99
CA LEU A 131 23.66 -4.23 12.49
C LEU A 131 22.60 -4.56 13.57
N LEU A 132 22.92 -5.49 14.50
CA LEU A 132 22.03 -5.76 15.62
C LEU A 132 21.85 -4.53 16.53
N ARG A 133 22.89 -3.71 16.71
CA ARG A 133 22.80 -2.42 17.43
C ARG A 133 21.95 -1.40 16.68
N ASP A 134 22.16 -1.26 15.36
CA ASP A 134 21.38 -0.34 14.52
C ASP A 134 19.88 -0.64 14.59
N PHE A 135 19.53 -1.94 14.63
CA PHE A 135 18.14 -2.40 14.80
C PHE A 135 17.75 -2.60 16.28
N ARG A 136 18.58 -2.22 17.26
CA ARG A 136 18.31 -2.25 18.71
C ARG A 136 17.91 -3.64 19.24
N ILE A 137 18.52 -4.69 18.73
CA ILE A 137 18.29 -6.10 19.13
C ILE A 137 19.56 -6.82 19.55
N ASP A 138 20.66 -6.12 19.79
CA ASP A 138 21.93 -6.64 20.24
C ASP A 138 21.84 -7.38 21.59
N HIS A 139 20.99 -6.88 22.50
CA HIS A 139 20.70 -7.51 23.79
C HIS A 139 19.97 -8.87 23.68
N LEU A 140 19.41 -9.18 22.50
CA LEU A 140 18.71 -10.44 22.20
C LEU A 140 19.60 -11.47 21.48
N SER A 141 20.86 -11.15 21.23
CA SER A 141 21.78 -11.92 20.36
C SER A 141 21.81 -13.43 20.65
N ARG A 142 21.67 -13.82 21.92
CA ARG A 142 21.69 -15.23 22.38
C ARG A 142 20.33 -15.90 22.43
N ARG A 143 19.22 -15.15 22.27
CA ARG A 143 17.85 -15.69 22.29
C ARG A 143 17.50 -16.34 20.94
N ARG A 144 16.54 -17.25 20.96
CA ARG A 144 15.94 -17.86 19.76
C ARG A 144 14.72 -17.04 19.28
N PRO A 145 14.30 -17.19 18.03
CA PRO A 145 13.11 -16.50 17.50
C PRO A 145 11.82 -16.74 18.30
N THR A 146 11.69 -17.90 18.94
CA THR A 146 10.54 -18.22 19.80
C THR A 146 10.53 -17.48 21.14
N GLU A 147 11.65 -16.88 21.54
CA GLU A 147 11.85 -16.21 22.83
C GLU A 147 11.80 -14.68 22.70
N VAL A 148 11.45 -14.16 21.52
CA VAL A 148 11.38 -12.74 21.23
C VAL A 148 10.01 -12.35 20.67
N SER A 149 9.64 -11.07 20.84
CA SER A 149 8.35 -10.52 20.36
C SER A 149 8.24 -10.51 18.84
N GLY A 150 7.03 -10.26 18.31
CA GLY A 150 6.78 -10.14 16.88
C GLY A 150 7.63 -9.07 16.20
N GLY A 151 7.69 -7.88 16.80
CA GLY A 151 8.51 -6.78 16.27
C GLY A 151 10.02 -7.05 16.33
N GLU A 152 10.48 -7.75 17.37
CA GLU A 152 11.88 -8.17 17.46
C GLU A 152 12.20 -9.25 16.43
N ARG A 153 11.30 -10.22 16.18
CA ARG A 153 11.47 -11.19 15.08
C ARG A 153 11.60 -10.50 13.73
N GLN A 154 10.79 -9.47 13.50
CA GLN A 154 10.85 -8.67 12.27
C GLN A 154 12.22 -8.01 12.09
N ARG A 155 12.75 -7.39 13.16
CA ARG A 155 14.08 -6.77 13.15
C ARG A 155 15.19 -7.80 12.92
N VAL A 156 15.06 -9.01 13.44
CA VAL A 156 16.00 -10.11 13.18
C VAL A 156 15.97 -10.53 11.71
N ALA A 157 14.77 -10.64 11.10
CA ALA A 157 14.63 -10.96 9.68
C ALA A 157 15.26 -9.89 8.78
N LEU A 158 15.03 -8.61 9.10
CA LEU A 158 15.67 -7.49 8.42
C LEU A 158 17.19 -7.54 8.57
N ALA A 159 17.71 -7.69 9.79
CA ALA A 159 19.14 -7.78 10.05
C ALA A 159 19.80 -8.94 9.28
N ARG A 160 19.14 -10.13 9.23
CA ARG A 160 19.65 -11.29 8.47
C ARG A 160 19.83 -10.99 6.98
N VAL A 161 18.96 -10.19 6.40
CA VAL A 161 19.00 -9.85 4.98
C VAL A 161 19.98 -8.69 4.73
N LEU A 162 19.89 -7.64 5.52
CA LEU A 162 20.69 -6.42 5.35
C LEU A 162 22.18 -6.62 5.61
N VAL A 163 22.53 -7.58 6.46
CA VAL A 163 23.93 -7.91 6.75
C VAL A 163 24.72 -8.36 5.51
N THR A 164 24.02 -8.85 4.47
CA THR A 164 24.65 -9.28 3.21
C THR A 164 24.97 -8.16 2.24
N ASP A 165 24.62 -6.90 2.59
CA ASP A 165 24.77 -5.72 1.75
C ASP A 165 24.15 -5.89 0.36
N PRO A 166 22.82 -6.11 0.29
CA PRO A 166 22.14 -6.40 -0.96
C PRO A 166 22.11 -5.18 -1.89
N CYS A 167 22.06 -5.41 -3.22
CA CYS A 167 21.93 -4.35 -4.20
C CYS A 167 20.46 -3.86 -4.39
N ALA A 168 19.50 -4.61 -3.87
CA ALA A 168 18.10 -4.24 -3.76
C ALA A 168 17.43 -5.04 -2.62
N LEU A 169 16.39 -4.49 -2.02
CA LEU A 169 15.64 -5.11 -0.93
C LEU A 169 14.19 -5.33 -1.33
N LEU A 170 13.69 -6.53 -1.14
CA LEU A 170 12.31 -6.94 -1.38
C LEU A 170 11.65 -7.28 -0.05
N LEU A 171 10.54 -6.62 0.25
CA LEU A 171 9.82 -6.76 1.52
C LEU A 171 8.36 -7.12 1.21
N ASP A 172 7.95 -8.34 1.55
CA ASP A 172 6.60 -8.83 1.31
C ASP A 172 5.76 -8.76 2.60
N GLU A 173 4.88 -7.76 2.70
CA GLU A 173 4.03 -7.45 3.85
C GLU A 173 4.77 -7.52 5.21
N PRO A 174 5.95 -6.90 5.32
CA PRO A 174 6.86 -7.18 6.44
C PRO A 174 6.31 -6.73 7.80
N LEU A 175 5.31 -5.85 7.85
CA LEU A 175 4.82 -5.27 9.10
C LEU A 175 3.35 -5.61 9.39
N ALA A 176 2.72 -6.51 8.63
CA ALA A 176 1.27 -6.76 8.68
C ALA A 176 0.76 -7.13 10.10
N ALA A 177 1.52 -7.91 10.87
CA ALA A 177 1.11 -8.44 12.17
C ALA A 177 1.52 -7.56 13.37
N LEU A 178 1.93 -6.31 13.16
CA LEU A 178 2.46 -5.44 14.21
C LEU A 178 1.51 -4.29 14.53
N ASP A 179 1.57 -3.81 15.77
CA ASP A 179 0.90 -2.57 16.20
C ASP A 179 1.53 -1.32 15.59
N ALA A 180 0.77 -0.22 15.52
CA ALA A 180 1.17 1.03 14.86
C ALA A 180 2.47 1.63 15.44
N ALA A 181 2.68 1.56 16.75
CA ALA A 181 3.86 2.13 17.40
C ALA A 181 5.13 1.34 17.05
N THR A 182 5.02 0.01 17.00
CA THR A 182 6.12 -0.88 16.60
C THR A 182 6.42 -0.73 15.12
N LYS A 183 5.40 -0.63 14.26
CA LYS A 183 5.55 -0.36 12.82
C LYS A 183 6.35 0.92 12.57
N SER A 184 5.94 2.04 13.18
CA SER A 184 6.62 3.33 13.02
C SER A 184 8.12 3.24 13.34
N LYS A 185 8.49 2.59 14.44
CA LYS A 185 9.90 2.43 14.83
C LYS A 185 10.71 1.61 13.82
N ILE A 186 10.14 0.54 13.26
CA ILE A 186 10.83 -0.29 12.25
C ILE A 186 10.97 0.48 10.94
N ILE A 187 9.96 1.24 10.55
CA ILE A 187 10.00 2.13 9.38
C ILE A 187 11.12 3.16 9.50
N ASP A 188 11.25 3.81 10.66
CA ASP A 188 12.31 4.78 10.93
C ASP A 188 13.71 4.14 10.91
N ASP A 189 13.84 2.92 11.43
CA ASP A 189 15.10 2.18 11.39
C ASP A 189 15.48 1.80 9.96
N LEU A 190 14.52 1.35 9.13
CA LEU A 190 14.74 1.05 7.71
C LEU A 190 15.11 2.29 6.89
N ARG A 191 14.45 3.44 7.14
CA ARG A 191 14.76 4.70 6.46
C ARG A 191 16.19 5.13 6.75
N ARG A 192 16.59 5.20 8.04
CA ARG A 192 17.95 5.55 8.44
C ARG A 192 18.99 4.62 7.80
N TRP A 193 18.70 3.32 7.76
CA TRP A 193 19.58 2.38 7.12
C TRP A 193 19.70 2.68 5.61
N ASN A 194 18.57 2.95 4.92
CA ASN A 194 18.60 3.20 3.47
C ASN A 194 19.19 4.56 3.10
N GLU A 195 19.14 5.56 3.95
CA GLU A 195 19.83 6.85 3.75
C GLU A 195 21.35 6.67 3.56
N ALA A 196 21.94 5.71 4.29
CA ALA A 196 23.35 5.39 4.19
C ALA A 196 23.69 4.48 2.98
N HIS A 197 22.80 3.57 2.61
CA HIS A 197 23.08 2.52 1.62
C HIS A 197 22.54 2.85 0.22
N ARG A 198 21.48 3.65 0.13
CA ARG A 198 20.85 4.14 -1.10
C ARG A 198 20.58 3.05 -2.13
N ILE A 199 19.84 2.00 -1.74
CA ILE A 199 19.43 0.93 -2.64
C ILE A 199 17.92 1.02 -2.96
N PRO A 200 17.45 0.44 -4.08
CA PRO A 200 16.03 0.26 -4.34
C PRO A 200 15.40 -0.69 -3.32
N ILE A 201 14.27 -0.27 -2.72
CA ILE A 201 13.47 -1.09 -1.82
C ILE A 201 12.09 -1.26 -2.45
N LEU A 202 11.73 -2.48 -2.83
CA LEU A 202 10.36 -2.83 -3.20
C LEU A 202 9.62 -3.30 -1.94
N TYR A 203 8.61 -2.55 -1.55
CA TYR A 203 7.84 -2.76 -0.33
C TYR A 203 6.39 -3.11 -0.66
N VAL A 204 6.00 -4.35 -0.46
CA VAL A 204 4.62 -4.80 -0.65
C VAL A 204 3.81 -4.56 0.60
N THR A 205 2.65 -3.93 0.45
CA THR A 205 1.67 -3.76 1.53
C THR A 205 0.24 -3.61 0.97
N HIS A 206 -0.74 -3.86 1.83
CA HIS A 206 -2.14 -3.49 1.62
C HIS A 206 -2.58 -2.35 2.58
N SER A 207 -1.67 -1.83 3.41
CA SER A 207 -1.93 -0.75 4.36
C SER A 207 -1.71 0.62 3.71
N ARG A 208 -2.77 1.43 3.63
CA ARG A 208 -2.70 2.82 3.17
C ARG A 208 -1.76 3.67 4.04
N GLU A 209 -1.75 3.42 5.35
CA GLU A 209 -0.89 4.14 6.30
C GLU A 209 0.59 3.90 5.98
N GLU A 210 0.97 2.66 5.68
CA GLU A 210 2.33 2.32 5.28
C GLU A 210 2.70 2.94 3.93
N VAL A 211 1.75 2.99 2.97
CA VAL A 211 1.95 3.69 1.69
C VAL A 211 2.28 5.17 1.91
N ILE A 212 1.52 5.85 2.76
CA ILE A 212 1.74 7.27 3.07
C ILE A 212 3.05 7.47 3.85
N ALA A 213 3.32 6.58 4.79
CA ALA A 213 4.49 6.68 5.65
C ALA A 213 5.80 6.40 4.91
N LEU A 214 5.84 5.44 3.98
CA LEU A 214 7.07 4.96 3.33
C LEU A 214 7.22 5.43 1.90
N GLY A 215 6.11 5.61 1.19
CA GLY A 215 6.14 5.71 -0.26
C GLY A 215 6.77 7.01 -0.76
N GLU A 216 7.92 6.91 -1.38
CA GLU A 216 8.43 7.92 -2.30
C GLU A 216 7.75 7.75 -3.67
N ARG A 217 7.51 6.50 -4.06
CA ARG A 217 6.76 6.10 -5.25
C ARG A 217 5.83 4.94 -4.91
N VAL A 218 4.64 4.94 -5.52
CA VAL A 218 3.64 3.88 -5.38
C VAL A 218 3.33 3.30 -6.74
N LEU A 219 3.27 1.98 -6.81
CA LEU A 219 2.78 1.20 -7.95
C LEU A 219 1.52 0.48 -7.47
N VAL A 220 0.37 0.79 -8.04
CA VAL A 220 -0.88 0.08 -7.73
C VAL A 220 -1.05 -1.07 -8.69
N MET A 221 -1.18 -2.27 -8.14
CA MET A 221 -1.35 -3.49 -8.91
C MET A 221 -2.76 -4.05 -8.81
N GLU A 222 -3.30 -4.45 -9.96
CA GLU A 222 -4.55 -5.19 -10.09
C GLU A 222 -4.43 -6.24 -11.20
N ASN A 223 -4.89 -7.47 -10.93
CA ASN A 223 -4.93 -8.57 -11.92
C ASN A 223 -3.61 -8.73 -12.69
N GLY A 224 -2.46 -8.63 -11.99
CA GLY A 224 -1.14 -8.80 -12.58
C GLY A 224 -0.63 -7.63 -13.42
N ARG A 225 -1.26 -6.45 -13.36
CA ARG A 225 -0.86 -5.24 -14.08
C ARG A 225 -0.69 -4.06 -13.14
N ILE A 226 0.14 -3.10 -13.54
CA ILE A 226 0.23 -1.80 -12.86
C ILE A 226 -0.84 -0.91 -13.46
N ILE A 227 -1.84 -0.53 -12.63
CA ILE A 227 -2.97 0.30 -13.05
C ILE A 227 -2.79 1.78 -12.73
N ALA A 228 -1.94 2.11 -11.76
CA ALA A 228 -1.59 3.48 -11.42
C ALA A 228 -0.18 3.53 -10.82
N GLN A 229 0.51 4.64 -11.02
CA GLN A 229 1.82 4.89 -10.43
C GLN A 229 2.05 6.39 -10.21
N GLY A 230 2.79 6.74 -9.16
CA GLY A 230 3.11 8.13 -8.82
C GLY A 230 3.57 8.28 -7.38
N THR A 231 3.53 9.49 -6.85
CA THR A 231 3.69 9.70 -5.41
C THR A 231 2.43 9.22 -4.65
N PRO A 232 2.51 8.89 -3.35
CA PRO A 232 1.33 8.53 -2.56
C PRO A 232 0.20 9.55 -2.68
N HIS A 233 0.54 10.84 -2.65
CA HIS A 233 -0.44 11.91 -2.79
C HIS A 233 -1.15 11.86 -4.15
N GLN A 234 -0.39 11.74 -5.26
CA GLN A 234 -0.98 11.70 -6.61
C GLN A 234 -1.92 10.49 -6.79
N VAL A 235 -1.52 9.33 -6.26
CA VAL A 235 -2.28 8.09 -6.43
C VAL A 235 -3.50 8.00 -5.51
N LEU A 236 -3.36 8.42 -4.23
CA LEU A 236 -4.39 8.21 -3.21
C LEU A 236 -5.33 9.40 -2.99
N SER A 237 -4.93 10.63 -3.39
CA SER A 237 -5.76 11.82 -3.17
C SER A 237 -6.75 12.07 -4.31
N ALA A 238 -6.40 11.67 -5.53
CA ALA A 238 -7.26 11.84 -6.71
C ALA A 238 -7.26 10.56 -7.56
N PRO A 239 -7.82 9.45 -7.05
CA PRO A 239 -7.83 8.19 -7.78
C PRO A 239 -8.68 8.29 -9.05
N LEU A 240 -8.11 7.87 -10.18
CA LEU A 240 -8.82 7.86 -11.47
C LEU A 240 -9.60 6.56 -11.70
N GLN A 241 -9.29 5.50 -10.96
CA GLN A 241 -9.89 4.18 -11.10
C GLN A 241 -10.53 3.74 -9.79
N GLU A 242 -11.61 2.96 -9.90
CA GLU A 242 -12.38 2.46 -8.75
C GLU A 242 -11.54 1.66 -7.77
N THR A 243 -10.73 0.71 -8.27
CA THR A 243 -9.87 -0.10 -7.41
C THR A 243 -8.88 0.76 -6.63
N VAL A 244 -8.30 1.79 -7.28
CA VAL A 244 -7.41 2.73 -6.60
C VAL A 244 -8.19 3.53 -5.55
N ALA A 245 -9.42 3.93 -5.86
CA ALA A 245 -10.29 4.65 -4.92
C ALA A 245 -10.64 3.79 -3.69
N GLN A 246 -11.03 2.54 -3.91
CA GLN A 246 -11.30 1.60 -2.81
C GLN A 246 -10.07 1.40 -1.90
N LEU A 247 -8.91 1.21 -2.50
CA LEU A 247 -7.63 1.11 -1.78
C LEU A 247 -7.25 2.41 -1.08
N ALA A 248 -7.64 3.56 -1.64
CA ALA A 248 -7.44 4.88 -1.04
C ALA A 248 -8.46 5.20 0.08
N GLY A 249 -9.35 4.25 0.43
CA GLY A 249 -10.33 4.38 1.50
C GLY A 249 -11.53 5.24 1.11
N PHE A 250 -11.98 5.11 -0.13
CA PHE A 250 -13.29 5.61 -0.54
C PHE A 250 -14.29 4.47 -0.42
N GLU A 251 -15.02 4.41 0.69
CA GLU A 251 -16.00 3.36 0.96
C GLU A 251 -17.30 3.58 0.17
N ASN A 252 -17.62 4.85 -0.08
CA ASN A 252 -18.81 5.25 -0.82
C ASN A 252 -18.43 5.60 -2.26
N ILE A 253 -18.71 4.71 -3.22
CA ILE A 253 -18.46 4.93 -4.65
C ILE A 253 -19.79 4.73 -5.39
N PHE A 254 -20.23 5.76 -6.10
CA PHE A 254 -21.51 5.77 -6.80
C PHE A 254 -21.35 6.12 -8.28
N ASP A 255 -22.07 5.42 -9.14
CA ASP A 255 -22.30 5.87 -10.51
C ASP A 255 -23.21 7.11 -10.47
N ALA A 256 -22.83 8.14 -11.21
CA ALA A 256 -23.55 9.41 -11.25
C ALA A 256 -23.57 9.98 -12.67
N THR A 257 -24.46 10.94 -12.89
CA THR A 257 -24.50 11.71 -14.13
C THR A 257 -24.34 13.19 -13.80
N VAL A 258 -23.48 13.89 -14.52
CA VAL A 258 -23.35 15.34 -14.41
C VAL A 258 -24.67 15.97 -14.82
N TRP A 259 -25.30 16.74 -13.92
CA TRP A 259 -26.57 17.39 -14.16
C TRP A 259 -26.42 18.85 -14.56
N LEU A 260 -25.67 19.61 -13.77
CA LEU A 260 -25.46 21.05 -13.98
C LEU A 260 -24.01 21.41 -13.70
N THR A 261 -23.52 22.37 -14.44
CA THR A 261 -22.19 22.99 -14.25
C THR A 261 -22.36 24.39 -13.70
N HIS A 262 -21.66 24.73 -12.63
CA HIS A 262 -21.66 26.05 -12.01
C HIS A 262 -20.25 26.64 -12.07
N GLU A 263 -19.90 27.22 -13.23
CA GLU A 263 -18.56 27.77 -13.46
C GLU A 263 -18.24 28.94 -12.52
N ASP A 264 -19.25 29.76 -12.20
CA ASP A 264 -19.17 30.89 -11.25
C ASP A 264 -18.79 30.47 -9.82
N ARG A 265 -19.06 29.22 -9.46
CA ARG A 265 -18.82 28.64 -8.12
C ARG A 265 -17.72 27.60 -8.11
N GLY A 266 -17.20 27.19 -9.26
CA GLY A 266 -16.21 26.12 -9.36
C GLY A 266 -16.74 24.75 -8.94
N THR A 267 -18.04 24.47 -9.22
CA THR A 267 -18.70 23.22 -8.79
C THR A 267 -19.54 22.58 -9.91
N LEU A 268 -19.87 21.29 -9.73
CA LEU A 268 -20.82 20.54 -10.53
C LEU A 268 -21.90 20.00 -9.62
N THR A 269 -23.12 19.87 -10.13
CA THR A 269 -24.17 19.06 -9.51
C THR A 269 -24.28 17.72 -10.23
N CYS A 270 -24.09 16.63 -9.48
CA CYS A 270 -24.22 15.26 -9.98
C CYS A 270 -25.52 14.63 -9.47
N ARG A 271 -26.16 13.83 -10.33
CA ARG A 271 -27.32 12.98 -9.96
C ARG A 271 -26.84 11.55 -9.69
N LEU A 272 -27.11 11.04 -8.51
CA LEU A 272 -26.97 9.65 -8.15
C LEU A 272 -28.34 8.98 -8.30
N PRO A 273 -28.48 7.94 -9.13
CA PRO A 273 -29.74 7.22 -9.26
C PRO A 273 -30.05 6.49 -7.96
N THR A 274 -31.30 6.56 -7.51
CA THR A 274 -31.82 5.77 -6.38
C THR A 274 -32.46 4.48 -6.91
N GLY A 275 -32.79 3.55 -6.01
CA GLY A 275 -33.51 2.34 -6.39
C GLY A 275 -34.98 2.58 -6.87
N GLN A 276 -35.47 3.84 -6.87
CA GLN A 276 -36.79 4.20 -7.37
C GLN A 276 -36.71 4.73 -8.81
N PRO A 277 -37.73 4.45 -9.66
CA PRO A 277 -37.71 4.73 -11.10
C PRO A 277 -37.44 6.20 -11.50
N SER A 278 -37.69 7.16 -10.65
CA SER A 278 -37.45 8.59 -10.91
C SER A 278 -36.74 9.29 -9.74
N GLY A 279 -36.21 8.51 -8.78
CA GLY A 279 -35.53 9.03 -7.62
C GLY A 279 -34.05 9.31 -7.92
N PHE A 280 -33.54 10.40 -7.39
CA PHE A 280 -32.09 10.71 -7.42
C PHE A 280 -31.68 11.50 -6.20
N VAL A 281 -30.42 11.32 -5.81
CA VAL A 281 -29.74 12.16 -4.83
C VAL A 281 -28.88 13.15 -5.59
N LEU A 282 -28.96 14.42 -5.21
CA LEU A 282 -28.09 15.47 -5.76
C LEU A 282 -26.87 15.64 -4.87
N LEU A 283 -25.69 15.65 -5.51
CA LEU A 283 -24.42 15.99 -4.86
C LEU A 283 -23.74 17.13 -5.59
N GLU A 284 -23.37 18.17 -4.85
CA GLU A 284 -22.48 19.22 -5.32
C GLU A 284 -21.03 18.76 -5.12
N THR A 285 -20.28 18.73 -6.22
CA THR A 285 -18.89 18.24 -6.29
C THR A 285 -17.98 19.32 -6.84
N PRO A 286 -16.66 19.24 -6.70
CA PRO A 286 -15.73 20.17 -7.34
C PRO A 286 -15.89 20.14 -8.86
N LEU A 287 -15.60 21.28 -9.50
CA LEU A 287 -15.62 21.42 -10.97
C LEU A 287 -14.50 20.58 -11.58
N ILE A 288 -14.86 19.72 -12.52
CA ILE A 288 -13.95 19.06 -13.45
C ILE A 288 -14.39 19.35 -14.89
N ARG A 289 -13.53 19.05 -15.86
CA ARG A 289 -13.91 19.11 -17.28
C ARG A 289 -14.83 17.94 -17.64
N ALA A 290 -16.12 18.13 -17.45
CA ALA A 290 -17.16 17.16 -17.83
C ALA A 290 -18.41 17.91 -18.30
N GLU A 291 -19.03 17.44 -19.39
CA GLU A 291 -20.25 18.03 -19.92
C GLU A 291 -21.48 17.52 -19.19
N PRO A 292 -22.56 18.31 -19.10
CA PRO A 292 -23.86 17.82 -18.62
C PRO A 292 -24.30 16.57 -19.41
N GLY A 293 -24.81 15.56 -18.70
CA GLY A 293 -25.13 14.26 -19.25
C GLY A 293 -24.00 13.24 -19.23
N SER A 294 -22.76 13.65 -18.98
CA SER A 294 -21.62 12.72 -18.86
C SER A 294 -21.78 11.80 -17.66
N ARG A 295 -21.42 10.52 -17.86
CA ARG A 295 -21.35 9.53 -16.77
C ARG A 295 -20.03 9.69 -16.03
N VAL A 296 -20.11 9.82 -14.72
CA VAL A 296 -18.97 9.94 -13.81
C VAL A 296 -19.17 9.00 -12.62
N ARG A 297 -18.13 8.77 -11.83
CA ARG A 297 -18.25 8.18 -10.51
C ARG A 297 -17.92 9.19 -9.44
N VAL A 298 -18.67 9.16 -8.35
CA VAL A 298 -18.43 10.00 -7.17
C VAL A 298 -17.96 9.11 -6.04
N GLY A 299 -16.74 9.37 -5.54
CA GLY A 299 -16.19 8.71 -4.37
C GLY A 299 -16.21 9.62 -3.16
N ILE A 300 -16.62 9.11 -2.01
CA ILE A 300 -16.65 9.83 -0.73
C ILE A 300 -16.12 8.89 0.35
N ARG A 301 -15.17 9.38 1.15
CA ARG A 301 -14.68 8.61 2.30
C ARG A 301 -15.72 8.63 3.42
N ALA A 302 -15.96 7.49 4.03
CA ALA A 302 -16.93 7.38 5.13
C ALA A 302 -16.58 8.28 6.33
N GLY A 303 -15.27 8.53 6.57
CA GLY A 303 -14.80 9.45 7.60
C GLY A 303 -14.97 10.93 7.29
N ASP A 304 -15.24 11.30 6.04
CA ASP A 304 -15.47 12.69 5.61
C ASP A 304 -16.96 13.09 5.68
N ILE A 305 -17.83 12.15 6.03
CA ILE A 305 -19.27 12.37 6.19
C ILE A 305 -19.59 12.61 7.66
N LEU A 306 -20.17 13.77 7.97
CA LEU A 306 -20.67 14.06 9.30
C LEU A 306 -22.13 13.66 9.42
N LEU A 307 -22.55 13.16 10.59
CA LEU A 307 -23.95 12.94 10.95
C LEU A 307 -24.46 14.01 11.90
N ALA A 308 -25.68 14.46 11.64
CA ALA A 308 -26.44 15.32 12.54
C ALA A 308 -27.84 14.72 12.77
N THR A 309 -28.40 14.91 13.96
CA THR A 309 -29.77 14.45 14.33
C THR A 309 -30.83 15.52 14.10
N VAL A 310 -30.40 16.73 13.78
CA VAL A 310 -31.24 17.87 13.41
C VAL A 310 -30.65 18.46 12.14
N LYS A 311 -31.48 18.98 11.24
CA LYS A 311 -31.03 19.63 10.02
C LYS A 311 -30.11 20.79 10.37
N PRO A 312 -28.80 20.72 10.04
CA PRO A 312 -27.88 21.78 10.36
C PRO A 312 -28.03 22.97 9.40
N GLU A 313 -27.83 24.18 9.94
CA GLU A 313 -27.86 25.44 9.20
C GLU A 313 -26.54 26.21 9.36
N GLY A 314 -26.27 27.18 8.49
CA GLY A 314 -25.10 28.06 8.62
C GLY A 314 -23.77 27.37 8.35
N LEU A 315 -23.73 26.28 7.57
CA LEU A 315 -22.54 25.51 7.28
C LEU A 315 -21.91 25.88 5.92
N SER A 316 -20.60 25.70 5.82
CA SER A 316 -19.87 25.75 4.55
C SER A 316 -20.02 24.48 3.71
N ALA A 317 -20.56 23.39 4.26
CA ALA A 317 -20.89 22.17 3.53
C ALA A 317 -22.12 22.41 2.66
N ARG A 318 -22.04 22.01 1.38
CA ARG A 318 -23.16 22.21 0.43
C ARG A 318 -24.08 21.01 0.33
N ASN A 319 -23.59 19.83 0.64
CA ASN A 319 -24.39 18.61 0.62
C ASN A 319 -24.94 18.34 2.02
N VAL A 320 -26.22 18.60 2.22
CA VAL A 320 -26.95 18.31 3.45
C VAL A 320 -28.15 17.44 3.06
N ILE A 321 -28.08 16.13 3.34
CA ILE A 321 -28.98 15.13 2.79
C ILE A 321 -29.67 14.42 3.94
N ALA A 322 -31.00 14.38 3.93
CA ALA A 322 -31.79 13.60 4.89
C ALA A 322 -31.65 12.10 4.60
N GLY A 323 -31.58 11.30 5.64
CA GLY A 323 -31.51 9.85 5.51
C GLY A 323 -32.00 9.15 6.78
N GLN A 324 -32.14 7.84 6.69
CA GLN A 324 -32.53 6.98 7.81
C GLN A 324 -31.34 6.06 8.16
N LEU A 325 -31.00 5.98 9.43
CA LEU A 325 -29.95 5.08 9.92
C LEU A 325 -30.42 3.64 9.82
N VAL A 326 -29.72 2.82 9.04
CA VAL A 326 -30.06 1.42 8.78
C VAL A 326 -29.40 0.49 9.80
N SER A 327 -28.10 0.65 10.02
CA SER A 327 -27.33 -0.20 10.94
C SER A 327 -26.14 0.53 11.54
N LEU A 328 -25.67 -0.02 12.67
CA LEU A 328 -24.45 0.41 13.37
C LEU A 328 -23.61 -0.83 13.67
N GLU A 329 -22.42 -0.89 13.10
CA GLU A 329 -21.46 -1.97 13.34
C GLU A 329 -20.24 -1.44 14.06
N ARG A 330 -19.87 -2.06 15.16
CA ARG A 330 -18.61 -1.73 15.84
C ARG A 330 -17.43 -2.41 15.14
N ARG A 331 -16.45 -1.62 14.74
CA ARG A 331 -15.16 -2.09 14.19
C ARG A 331 -14.05 -1.52 15.06
N ASP A 332 -13.55 -2.32 15.98
CA ASP A 332 -12.54 -1.93 16.99
C ASP A 332 -12.95 -0.67 17.79
N MET A 333 -12.28 0.46 17.56
CA MET A 333 -12.52 1.75 18.23
C MET A 333 -13.44 2.67 17.44
N MET A 334 -14.00 2.21 16.33
CA MET A 334 -14.82 2.97 15.40
C MET A 334 -16.20 2.31 15.24
N ILE A 335 -17.20 3.11 14.88
CA ILE A 335 -18.52 2.68 14.43
C ILE A 335 -18.63 2.92 12.94
N SER A 336 -18.98 1.89 12.18
CA SER A 336 -19.47 2.00 10.81
C SER A 336 -20.99 2.08 10.86
N ALA A 337 -21.53 3.23 10.44
CA ALA A 337 -22.96 3.47 10.35
C ALA A 337 -23.38 3.42 8.88
N ARG A 338 -24.47 2.70 8.57
CA ARG A 338 -25.09 2.71 7.24
C ARG A 338 -26.34 3.57 7.27
N VAL A 339 -26.42 4.51 6.36
CA VAL A 339 -27.53 5.47 6.23
C VAL A 339 -28.13 5.38 4.83
N ASN A 340 -29.42 5.14 4.75
CA ASN A 340 -30.17 5.18 3.50
C ASN A 340 -30.71 6.59 3.27
N CYS A 341 -30.22 7.27 2.26
CA CYS A 341 -30.71 8.58 1.80
C CYS A 341 -31.25 8.51 0.35
N GLY A 342 -31.72 7.33 -0.08
CA GLY A 342 -32.04 7.01 -1.46
C GLY A 342 -30.96 6.18 -2.13
N VAL A 343 -29.72 6.34 -1.67
CA VAL A 343 -28.58 5.41 -1.82
C VAL A 343 -28.05 5.08 -0.44
N GLU A 344 -27.46 3.93 -0.28
CA GLU A 344 -26.86 3.53 1.00
C GLU A 344 -25.45 4.14 1.11
N MET A 345 -25.21 4.92 2.18
CA MET A 345 -23.91 5.52 2.48
C MET A 345 -23.34 4.98 3.79
N GLU A 346 -22.07 4.60 3.78
CA GLU A 346 -21.29 4.26 4.97
C GLU A 346 -20.70 5.53 5.59
N VAL A 347 -20.80 5.66 6.92
CA VAL A 347 -20.26 6.79 7.69
C VAL A 347 -19.47 6.26 8.87
N HIS A 348 -18.28 6.78 9.07
CA HIS A 348 -17.41 6.39 10.18
C HIS A 348 -17.55 7.37 11.36
N LEU A 349 -17.81 6.84 12.55
CA LEU A 349 -18.03 7.60 13.77
C LEU A 349 -17.18 7.06 14.92
N THR A 350 -16.91 7.90 15.90
CA THR A 350 -16.35 7.43 17.17
C THR A 350 -17.47 6.84 18.05
N LEU A 351 -17.10 5.97 19.00
CA LEU A 351 -18.04 5.47 20.03
C LEU A 351 -18.68 6.64 20.78
N ALA A 352 -17.90 7.66 21.13
CA ALA A 352 -18.41 8.85 21.83
C ALA A 352 -19.44 9.62 21.01
N SER A 353 -19.25 9.73 19.67
CA SER A 353 -20.20 10.41 18.79
C SER A 353 -21.53 9.64 18.71
N ARG A 354 -21.47 8.28 18.60
CA ARG A 354 -22.69 7.44 18.62
C ARG A 354 -23.49 7.69 19.89
N ASP A 355 -22.81 7.67 21.05
CA ASP A 355 -23.48 7.80 22.35
C ASP A 355 -24.03 9.22 22.57
N ALA A 356 -23.26 10.26 22.23
CA ALA A 356 -23.67 11.65 22.35
C ALA A 356 -24.89 11.97 21.45
N LEU A 357 -24.93 11.40 20.26
CA LEU A 357 -26.04 11.57 19.33
C LEU A 357 -27.18 10.56 19.57
N GLN A 358 -27.03 9.62 20.51
CA GLN A 358 -28.00 8.56 20.80
C GLN A 358 -28.49 7.84 19.53
N LEU A 359 -27.54 7.43 18.66
CA LEU A 359 -27.86 6.83 17.39
C LEU A 359 -28.40 5.40 17.56
N THR A 360 -29.56 5.16 16.96
CA THR A 360 -30.21 3.83 16.90
C THR A 360 -30.72 3.56 15.49
N PRO A 361 -30.70 2.32 15.01
CA PRO A 361 -31.33 1.98 13.73
C PRO A 361 -32.76 2.48 13.64
N GLY A 362 -33.18 2.97 12.48
CA GLY A 362 -34.47 3.58 12.22
C GLY A 362 -34.55 5.09 12.48
N ARG A 363 -33.55 5.69 13.13
CA ARG A 363 -33.54 7.13 13.40
C ARG A 363 -33.30 7.95 12.14
N GLU A 364 -34.01 9.06 11.99
CA GLU A 364 -33.75 10.07 10.98
C GLU A 364 -32.48 10.85 11.33
N VAL A 365 -31.63 11.04 10.33
CA VAL A 365 -30.35 11.73 10.43
C VAL A 365 -30.07 12.56 9.19
N TRP A 366 -29.16 13.50 9.32
CA TRP A 366 -28.68 14.33 8.22
C TRP A 366 -27.23 14.02 7.94
N LEU A 367 -26.93 13.68 6.69
CA LEU A 367 -25.57 13.52 6.15
C LEU A 367 -25.07 14.90 5.73
N VAL A 368 -23.92 15.30 6.23
CA VAL A 368 -23.28 16.58 5.91
C VAL A 368 -21.93 16.32 5.25
N ILE A 369 -21.80 16.70 3.98
CA ILE A 369 -20.62 16.41 3.16
C ILE A 369 -20.13 17.70 2.50
N LYS A 370 -18.86 17.99 2.68
CA LYS A 370 -18.24 19.12 1.97
C LYS A 370 -18.11 18.80 0.49
N THR A 371 -18.28 19.81 -0.37
CA THR A 371 -18.10 19.68 -1.82
C THR A 371 -16.73 19.04 -2.17
N TYR A 372 -15.65 19.47 -1.52
CA TYR A 372 -14.30 18.93 -1.74
C TYR A 372 -14.05 17.53 -1.19
N SER A 373 -14.96 16.97 -0.39
CA SER A 373 -14.92 15.56 0.03
C SER A 373 -15.52 14.62 -1.02
N CYS A 374 -16.18 15.15 -2.06
CA CYS A 374 -16.71 14.40 -3.19
C CYS A 374 -15.65 14.35 -4.30
N HIS A 375 -15.07 13.19 -4.56
CA HIS A 375 -14.07 13.00 -5.61
C HIS A 375 -14.72 12.44 -6.87
N LEU A 376 -14.50 13.14 -8.01
CA LEU A 376 -15.00 12.71 -9.30
C LEU A 376 -13.94 11.86 -10.01
N MET A 377 -14.35 10.68 -10.44
CA MET A 377 -13.57 9.75 -11.24
C MET A 377 -14.19 9.66 -12.63
N GLN A 378 -13.38 9.76 -13.67
CA GLN A 378 -13.81 9.50 -15.04
C GLN A 378 -13.97 7.98 -15.21
N ARG A 379 -14.97 7.58 -15.99
CA ARG A 379 -15.26 6.17 -16.26
C ARG A 379 -14.37 5.63 -17.37
#